data_5b0937d8be2a010e15c95d832046b466
#
_entry.id   5b0937d8be2a010e15c95d832046b466
#
_cell.length_a   1.000
_cell.length_b   1.000
_cell.length_c   1.000
_cell.angle_alpha   90.00
_cell.angle_beta   90.00
_cell.angle_gamma   90.00
#
_symmetry.space_group_name_H-M   'P 1'
#
loop_
_entity.id
_entity.type
_entity.pdbx_description
1 polymer ?
#
loop_
_entity_poly.entity_id
_entity_poly.type
_entity_poly.pdbx_seq_one_letter_code
_entity_poly.pdbx_strand_id
1 'polypeptide(L)'
;MLTLENAKNLVSAKQKNKQLPIKWQGLDSVSKQFQFIIDSVQRFEEDSEVLISWSGKSIDVKNSGENAFIIPGKNNFSILNVDVIQSPEQHLNINFSDPLKKQQNFNGLVAIKNTNNLKYVVDGNILKVYADARIVGNVLVDVFQGIRSVDGYKLKTQFSETIAFEQLKPEVRLLSNGVILPNSN
;
A
#
# COMPACT_ATOMS: atom_id res chain seq x y z
N MET A 1 -22.74 18.88 -11.54
CA MET A 1 -21.70 18.72 -10.51
C MET A 1 -21.87 17.34 -9.90
N LEU A 2 -20.84 16.51 -9.83
CA LEU A 2 -20.94 15.18 -9.25
C LEU A 2 -21.12 15.31 -7.73
N THR A 3 -22.23 14.80 -7.20
CA THR A 3 -22.52 14.78 -5.77
C THR A 3 -22.12 13.43 -5.18
N LEU A 4 -21.95 13.33 -3.85
CA LEU A 4 -21.69 12.06 -3.17
C LEU A 4 -22.81 11.04 -3.43
N GLU A 5 -24.04 11.48 -3.55
CA GLU A 5 -25.19 10.63 -3.81
C GLU A 5 -25.13 10.03 -5.23
N ASN A 6 -24.73 10.80 -6.22
CA ASN A 6 -24.47 10.29 -7.55
C ASN A 6 -23.31 9.32 -7.58
N ALA A 7 -22.22 9.60 -6.82
CA ALA A 7 -21.05 8.73 -6.74
C ALA A 7 -21.39 7.34 -6.17
N LYS A 8 -22.30 7.25 -5.19
CA LYS A 8 -22.75 5.97 -4.61
C LYS A 8 -23.35 5.01 -5.64
N ASN A 9 -23.98 5.55 -6.68
CA ASN A 9 -24.62 4.75 -7.73
C ASN A 9 -23.67 4.39 -8.88
N LEU A 10 -22.45 4.94 -8.88
CA LEU A 10 -21.47 4.68 -9.94
C LEU A 10 -20.62 3.46 -9.70
N VAL A 11 -20.40 3.08 -8.43
CA VAL A 11 -19.43 2.04 -8.06
C VAL A 11 -20.13 0.92 -7.31
N SER A 12 -19.79 -0.31 -7.65
CA SER A 12 -20.25 -1.49 -6.93
C SER A 12 -19.07 -2.44 -6.69
N ALA A 13 -19.14 -3.21 -5.61
CA ALA A 13 -18.14 -4.21 -5.26
C ALA A 13 -18.79 -5.55 -5.00
N LYS A 14 -18.19 -6.64 -5.50
CA LYS A 14 -18.67 -8.02 -5.31
C LYS A 14 -17.52 -8.94 -4.95
N GLN A 15 -17.82 -9.96 -4.14
CA GLN A 15 -16.92 -11.08 -3.87
C GLN A 15 -17.73 -12.36 -3.88
N LYS A 16 -17.31 -13.36 -4.66
CA LYS A 16 -18.05 -14.64 -4.85
C LYS A 16 -19.56 -14.41 -5.06
N ASN A 17 -19.92 -13.55 -6.00
CA ASN A 17 -21.31 -13.18 -6.33
C ASN A 17 -22.11 -12.45 -5.22
N LYS A 18 -21.50 -12.18 -4.06
CA LYS A 18 -22.13 -11.40 -2.98
C LYS A 18 -21.75 -9.93 -3.13
N GLN A 19 -22.77 -9.05 -3.10
CA GLN A 19 -22.55 -7.60 -3.06
C GLN A 19 -21.88 -7.22 -1.74
N LEU A 20 -20.81 -6.41 -1.81
CA LEU A 20 -20.13 -5.87 -0.65
C LEU A 20 -20.59 -4.44 -0.37
N PRO A 21 -20.78 -4.05 0.90
CA PRO A 21 -21.10 -2.68 1.25
C PRO A 21 -19.91 -1.76 1.02
N ILE A 22 -20.19 -0.57 0.48
CA ILE A 22 -19.21 0.49 0.27
C ILE A 22 -19.49 1.62 1.24
N LYS A 23 -18.52 1.94 2.09
CA LYS A 23 -18.54 3.09 3.00
C LYS A 23 -17.79 4.25 2.35
N TRP A 24 -18.51 5.30 2.02
CA TRP A 24 -17.93 6.49 1.43
C TRP A 24 -17.34 7.40 2.50
N GLN A 25 -16.11 7.84 2.28
CA GLN A 25 -15.46 8.89 3.05
C GLN A 25 -15.72 10.23 2.36
N GLY A 26 -15.62 11.33 3.11
CA GLY A 26 -15.97 12.64 2.60
C GLY A 26 -15.26 13.03 1.30
N LEU A 27 -15.89 13.94 0.57
CA LEU A 27 -15.31 14.56 -0.62
C LEU A 27 -14.14 15.46 -0.20
N ASP A 28 -12.98 15.25 -0.75
CA ASP A 28 -11.98 16.32 -0.82
C ASP A 28 -12.42 17.33 -1.87
N SER A 29 -12.95 18.47 -1.41
CA SER A 29 -13.49 19.52 -2.28
C SER A 29 -12.43 20.18 -3.16
N VAL A 30 -11.16 20.07 -2.79
CA VAL A 30 -10.03 20.66 -3.53
C VAL A 30 -9.60 19.75 -4.67
N SER A 31 -9.43 18.45 -4.40
CA SER A 31 -8.99 17.47 -5.41
C SER A 31 -10.12 16.87 -6.24
N LYS A 32 -11.39 17.11 -5.87
CA LYS A 32 -12.59 16.47 -6.45
C LYS A 32 -12.52 14.94 -6.46
N GLN A 33 -11.85 14.35 -5.47
CA GLN A 33 -11.71 12.92 -5.31
C GLN A 33 -12.68 12.39 -4.28
N PHE A 34 -13.27 11.23 -4.58
CA PHE A 34 -14.11 10.49 -3.66
C PHE A 34 -13.32 9.29 -3.14
N GLN A 35 -13.27 9.15 -1.83
CA GLN A 35 -12.68 8.00 -1.18
C GLN A 35 -13.77 7.06 -0.66
N PHE A 36 -13.53 5.78 -0.74
CA PHE A 36 -14.42 4.78 -0.18
C PHE A 36 -13.67 3.59 0.37
N ILE A 37 -14.30 2.89 1.30
CA ILE A 37 -13.82 1.63 1.86
C ILE A 37 -14.82 0.55 1.50
N ILE A 38 -14.34 -0.57 0.98
CA ILE A 38 -15.15 -1.76 0.78
C ILE A 38 -15.14 -2.54 2.10
N ASP A 39 -16.30 -2.70 2.69
CA ASP A 39 -16.46 -3.41 3.96
C ASP A 39 -16.80 -4.88 3.74
N SER A 40 -16.60 -5.69 4.80
CA SER A 40 -17.00 -7.11 4.84
C SER A 40 -16.34 -8.00 3.78
N VAL A 41 -15.14 -7.63 3.30
CA VAL A 41 -14.31 -8.51 2.49
C VAL A 41 -13.93 -9.72 3.36
N GLN A 42 -14.17 -10.92 2.82
CA GLN A 42 -13.89 -12.17 3.53
C GLN A 42 -12.66 -12.85 2.94
N ARG A 43 -11.84 -13.40 3.80
CA ARG A 43 -10.74 -14.27 3.42
C ARG A 43 -11.18 -15.71 3.50
N PHE A 44 -11.15 -16.42 2.37
CA PHE A 44 -11.51 -17.83 2.25
C PHE A 44 -10.30 -18.74 2.41
N GLU A 45 -10.49 -20.05 2.38
CA GLU A 45 -9.38 -21.02 2.37
C GLU A 45 -8.53 -20.89 1.09
N GLU A 46 -9.19 -20.69 -0.04
CA GLU A 46 -8.56 -20.46 -1.34
C GLU A 46 -8.60 -18.99 -1.72
N ASP A 47 -7.79 -18.63 -2.71
CA ASP A 47 -7.77 -17.28 -3.27
C ASP A 47 -9.17 -16.90 -3.78
N SER A 48 -9.51 -15.64 -3.63
CA SER A 48 -10.78 -15.09 -4.11
C SER A 48 -10.55 -13.71 -4.70
N GLU A 49 -11.51 -13.22 -5.48
CA GLU A 49 -11.44 -11.91 -6.08
C GLU A 49 -12.53 -11.00 -5.53
N VAL A 50 -12.17 -9.74 -5.31
CA VAL A 50 -13.10 -8.63 -5.15
C VAL A 50 -13.14 -7.88 -6.47
N LEU A 51 -14.30 -7.94 -7.12
CA LEU A 51 -14.56 -7.23 -8.36
C LEU A 51 -15.18 -5.88 -8.06
N ILE A 52 -14.50 -4.80 -8.46
CA ILE A 52 -15.00 -3.43 -8.38
C ILE A 52 -15.42 -3.03 -9.78
N SER A 53 -16.71 -2.73 -9.95
CA SER A 53 -17.26 -2.30 -11.23
C SER A 53 -17.78 -0.87 -11.12
N TRP A 54 -17.62 -0.10 -12.18
CA TRP A 54 -18.17 1.27 -12.26
C TRP A 54 -18.91 1.50 -13.56
N SER A 55 -19.93 2.35 -13.49
CA SER A 55 -20.71 2.75 -14.66
C SER A 55 -21.16 4.20 -14.54
N GLY A 56 -20.81 5.02 -15.52
CA GLY A 56 -21.22 6.43 -15.63
C GLY A 56 -22.66 6.64 -16.09
N LYS A 57 -23.42 5.59 -16.38
CA LYS A 57 -24.78 5.69 -16.93
C LYS A 57 -25.73 6.57 -16.12
N SER A 58 -25.61 6.55 -14.78
CA SER A 58 -26.47 7.34 -13.88
C SER A 58 -26.20 8.85 -13.94
N ILE A 59 -25.13 9.27 -14.61
CA ILE A 59 -24.72 10.66 -14.81
C ILE A 59 -24.49 11.00 -16.29
N ASP A 60 -25.12 10.23 -17.20
CA ASP A 60 -25.06 10.40 -18.66
C ASP A 60 -23.63 10.31 -19.25
N VAL A 61 -22.72 9.61 -18.58
CA VAL A 61 -21.37 9.35 -19.08
C VAL A 61 -21.26 7.91 -19.59
N LYS A 62 -20.81 7.74 -20.83
CA LYS A 62 -20.66 6.43 -21.49
C LYS A 62 -19.34 5.70 -21.09
N ASN A 63 -18.85 5.90 -19.86
CA ASN A 63 -17.66 5.24 -19.36
C ASN A 63 -18.06 4.20 -18.32
N SER A 64 -17.58 2.97 -18.48
CA SER A 64 -17.75 1.89 -17.52
C SER A 64 -16.55 0.97 -17.57
N GLY A 65 -16.31 0.26 -16.50
CA GLY A 65 -15.22 -0.70 -16.41
C GLY A 65 -15.29 -1.51 -15.13
N GLU A 66 -14.30 -2.37 -14.97
CA GLU A 66 -14.14 -3.18 -13.78
C GLU A 66 -12.67 -3.46 -13.49
N ASN A 67 -12.34 -3.65 -12.22
CA ASN A 67 -11.05 -4.12 -11.74
C ASN A 67 -11.26 -5.27 -10.76
N ALA A 68 -10.45 -6.31 -10.89
CA ALA A 68 -10.40 -7.44 -9.98
C ALA A 68 -9.18 -7.32 -9.05
N PHE A 69 -9.41 -7.49 -7.76
CA PHE A 69 -8.38 -7.51 -6.74
C PHE A 69 -8.34 -8.88 -6.10
N ILE A 70 -7.18 -9.55 -6.19
CA ILE A 70 -6.99 -10.87 -5.60
C ILE A 70 -6.87 -10.73 -4.08
N ILE A 71 -7.68 -11.49 -3.35
CA ILE A 71 -7.59 -11.67 -1.91
C ILE A 71 -6.97 -13.04 -1.68
N PRO A 72 -5.72 -13.13 -1.22
CA PRO A 72 -5.05 -14.40 -0.99
C PRO A 72 -5.81 -15.27 0.01
N GLY A 73 -5.93 -16.55 -0.28
CA GLY A 73 -6.51 -17.54 0.61
C GLY A 73 -5.73 -17.68 1.92
N LYS A 74 -6.35 -18.28 2.95
CA LYS A 74 -5.68 -18.48 4.25
C LYS A 74 -4.41 -19.33 4.12
N ASN A 75 -4.40 -20.26 3.16
CA ASN A 75 -3.25 -21.14 2.87
C ASN A 75 -2.23 -20.53 1.90
N ASN A 76 -2.46 -19.32 1.42
CA ASN A 76 -1.59 -18.62 0.48
C ASN A 76 -0.95 -17.40 1.14
N PHE A 77 0.14 -17.65 1.90
CA PHE A 77 0.96 -16.58 2.44
C PHE A 77 1.75 -15.92 1.31
N SER A 78 1.50 -14.66 1.05
CA SER A 78 2.01 -13.93 -0.11
C SER A 78 2.34 -12.47 0.23
N ILE A 79 3.12 -11.82 -0.64
CA ILE A 79 3.33 -10.38 -0.62
C ILE A 79 2.16 -9.72 -1.33
N LEU A 80 1.59 -8.70 -0.71
CA LEU A 80 0.48 -7.91 -1.26
C LEU A 80 0.99 -6.71 -2.06
N ASN A 81 1.94 -5.97 -1.50
CA ASN A 81 2.59 -4.84 -2.14
C ASN A 81 3.91 -4.50 -1.44
N VAL A 82 4.73 -3.70 -2.14
CA VAL A 82 5.99 -3.15 -1.60
C VAL A 82 5.99 -1.65 -1.83
N ASP A 83 6.10 -0.88 -0.75
CA ASP A 83 6.05 0.57 -0.76
C ASP A 83 7.34 1.18 -0.24
N VAL A 84 7.76 2.31 -0.80
CA VAL A 84 8.90 3.09 -0.29
C VAL A 84 8.40 4.23 0.58
N ILE A 85 8.79 4.24 1.83
CA ILE A 85 8.62 5.36 2.73
C ILE A 85 9.86 6.25 2.64
N GLN A 86 9.68 7.49 2.18
CA GLN A 86 10.80 8.40 1.91
C GLN A 86 11.22 9.24 3.12
N SER A 87 10.30 9.51 4.06
CA SER A 87 10.50 10.41 5.20
C SER A 87 9.70 9.88 6.42
N PRO A 88 10.16 10.15 7.67
CA PRO A 88 11.41 10.82 8.05
C PRO A 88 12.66 9.98 7.78
N GLU A 89 12.60 8.66 7.87
CA GLU A 89 13.67 7.73 7.60
C GLU A 89 13.27 6.83 6.44
N GLN A 90 14.11 6.78 5.39
CA GLN A 90 13.80 5.98 4.21
C GLN A 90 13.85 4.49 4.53
N HIS A 91 12.78 3.77 4.18
CA HIS A 91 12.71 2.32 4.27
C HIS A 91 11.70 1.74 3.29
N LEU A 92 11.82 0.45 3.02
CA LEU A 92 10.80 -0.32 2.33
C LEU A 92 9.81 -0.89 3.35
N ASN A 93 8.52 -0.79 3.05
CA ASN A 93 7.47 -1.58 3.67
C ASN A 93 7.10 -2.72 2.73
N ILE A 94 7.39 -3.94 3.10
CA ILE A 94 6.93 -5.15 2.42
C ILE A 94 5.69 -5.64 3.15
N ASN A 95 4.54 -5.52 2.51
CA ASN A 95 3.25 -5.86 3.10
C ASN A 95 2.86 -7.29 2.73
N PHE A 96 2.64 -8.13 3.72
CA PHE A 96 2.27 -9.53 3.57
C PHE A 96 0.77 -9.75 3.84
N SER A 97 0.24 -10.84 3.34
CA SER A 97 -1.15 -11.26 3.57
C SER A 97 -1.44 -11.64 5.03
N ASP A 98 -0.41 -12.01 5.80
CA ASP A 98 -0.51 -12.49 7.18
C ASP A 98 0.59 -11.90 8.06
N PRO A 99 0.36 -11.84 9.38
CA PRO A 99 1.38 -11.41 10.33
C PRO A 99 2.64 -12.29 10.25
N LEU A 100 3.79 -11.65 10.36
CA LEU A 100 5.09 -12.29 10.26
C LEU A 100 5.52 -12.89 11.59
N LYS A 101 6.20 -14.03 11.52
CA LYS A 101 6.91 -14.59 12.68
C LYS A 101 8.05 -13.64 13.06
N LYS A 102 7.98 -13.04 14.27
CA LYS A 102 8.96 -12.03 14.72
C LYS A 102 10.37 -12.56 14.85
N GLN A 103 10.50 -13.78 15.38
CA GLN A 103 11.80 -14.41 15.62
C GLN A 103 12.21 -15.26 14.41
N GLN A 104 12.63 -14.60 13.33
CA GLN A 104 13.23 -15.25 12.17
C GLN A 104 14.38 -14.40 11.63
N ASN A 105 15.33 -15.06 10.97
CA ASN A 105 16.42 -14.36 10.30
C ASN A 105 16.00 -13.96 8.88
N PHE A 106 16.05 -12.68 8.58
CA PHE A 106 15.73 -12.15 7.26
C PHE A 106 16.96 -11.97 6.37
N ASN A 107 18.18 -12.15 6.90
CA ASN A 107 19.40 -12.01 6.10
C ASN A 107 19.41 -13.03 4.96
N GLY A 108 19.62 -12.53 3.74
CA GLY A 108 19.56 -13.32 2.52
C GLY A 108 18.15 -13.63 2.02
N LEU A 109 17.09 -13.25 2.76
CA LEU A 109 15.71 -13.38 2.29
C LEU A 109 15.15 -12.09 1.64
N VAL A 110 15.86 -10.98 1.81
CA VAL A 110 15.58 -9.72 1.10
C VAL A 110 16.88 -9.19 0.54
N ALA A 111 16.88 -8.80 -0.72
CA ALA A 111 18.01 -8.15 -1.37
C ALA A 111 17.55 -6.87 -2.07
N ILE A 112 18.34 -5.83 -1.92
CA ILE A 112 18.20 -4.57 -2.66
C ILE A 112 19.50 -4.41 -3.45
N LYS A 113 19.41 -4.30 -4.76
CA LYS A 113 20.57 -4.24 -5.65
C LYS A 113 21.52 -3.12 -5.23
N ASN A 114 22.81 -3.42 -5.16
CA ASN A 114 23.89 -2.51 -4.75
C ASN A 114 23.77 -2.00 -3.30
N THR A 115 23.05 -2.70 -2.44
CA THR A 115 22.87 -2.33 -1.05
C THR A 115 23.27 -3.50 -0.16
N ASN A 116 24.10 -3.21 0.84
CA ASN A 116 24.53 -4.17 1.86
C ASN A 116 23.97 -3.76 3.23
N ASN A 117 24.09 -4.62 4.24
CA ASN A 117 23.77 -4.32 5.64
C ASN A 117 22.34 -3.82 5.85
N LEU A 118 21.38 -4.61 5.41
CA LEU A 118 19.96 -4.32 5.64
C LEU A 118 19.57 -4.60 7.09
N LYS A 119 18.78 -3.70 7.68
CA LYS A 119 18.16 -3.86 9.01
C LYS A 119 16.67 -4.11 8.84
N TYR A 120 16.13 -4.99 9.68
CA TYR A 120 14.76 -5.46 9.56
C TYR A 120 13.97 -5.21 10.83
N VAL A 121 12.74 -4.69 10.68
CA VAL A 121 11.78 -4.51 11.76
C VAL A 121 10.46 -5.14 11.35
N VAL A 122 9.93 -6.04 12.16
CA VAL A 122 8.62 -6.67 11.94
C VAL A 122 7.54 -5.90 12.70
N ASP A 123 6.53 -5.45 11.97
CA ASP A 123 5.38 -4.72 12.49
C ASP A 123 4.09 -5.38 11.97
N GLY A 124 3.59 -6.36 12.72
CA GLY A 124 2.44 -7.17 12.30
C GLY A 124 2.70 -7.95 11.02
N ASN A 125 2.02 -7.59 9.94
CA ASN A 125 2.19 -8.16 8.60
C ASN A 125 3.13 -7.34 7.71
N ILE A 126 3.81 -6.34 8.26
CA ILE A 126 4.75 -5.49 7.52
C ILE A 126 6.18 -5.84 7.92
N LEU A 127 7.04 -6.04 6.94
CA LEU A 127 8.48 -6.07 7.11
C LEU A 127 9.05 -4.72 6.66
N LYS A 128 9.55 -3.93 7.61
CA LYS A 128 10.26 -2.69 7.34
C LYS A 128 11.74 -3.01 7.11
N VAL A 129 12.28 -2.58 5.97
CA VAL A 129 13.66 -2.84 5.57
C VAL A 129 14.40 -1.52 5.42
N TYR A 130 15.42 -1.35 6.23
CA TYR A 130 16.26 -0.15 6.26
C TYR A 130 17.62 -0.44 5.65
N ALA A 131 18.12 0.45 4.84
CA ALA A 131 19.49 0.45 4.32
C ALA A 131 20.37 1.41 5.13
N ASP A 132 21.68 1.14 5.21
CA ASP A 132 22.61 2.03 5.93
C ASP A 132 22.75 3.39 5.24
N ALA A 133 22.54 3.45 3.93
CA ALA A 133 22.58 4.69 3.15
C ALA A 133 21.28 4.88 2.38
N ARG A 134 20.94 6.15 2.11
CA ARG A 134 19.79 6.48 1.29
C ARG A 134 19.93 5.96 -0.12
N ILE A 135 18.90 5.30 -0.62
CA ILE A 135 18.80 4.77 -1.97
C ILE A 135 18.09 5.81 -2.85
N VAL A 136 18.51 5.95 -4.11
CA VAL A 136 17.91 6.85 -5.09
C VAL A 136 17.84 6.17 -6.44
N GLY A 137 16.77 6.42 -7.19
CA GLY A 137 16.55 5.90 -8.54
C GLY A 137 15.79 4.57 -8.55
N ASN A 138 15.81 3.91 -9.70
CA ASN A 138 15.12 2.64 -9.90
C ASN A 138 16.03 1.49 -9.52
N VAL A 139 15.65 0.75 -8.48
CA VAL A 139 16.49 -0.31 -7.90
C VAL A 139 15.71 -1.62 -7.84
N LEU A 140 16.34 -2.72 -8.25
CA LEU A 140 15.77 -4.06 -8.15
C LEU A 140 15.71 -4.49 -6.69
N VAL A 141 14.52 -4.94 -6.28
CA VAL A 141 14.24 -5.50 -4.96
C VAL A 141 13.77 -6.93 -5.13
N ASP A 142 14.48 -7.84 -4.48
CA ASP A 142 14.15 -9.26 -4.44
C ASP A 142 13.72 -9.65 -3.03
N VAL A 143 12.62 -10.41 -2.93
CA VAL A 143 12.20 -11.07 -1.69
C VAL A 143 12.09 -12.56 -1.96
N PHE A 144 12.99 -13.33 -1.35
CA PHE A 144 13.11 -14.76 -1.61
C PHE A 144 12.14 -15.60 -0.77
N GLN A 145 11.88 -16.79 -1.24
CA GLN A 145 11.11 -17.78 -0.52
C GLN A 145 11.75 -18.09 0.84
N GLY A 146 10.93 -18.40 1.83
CA GLY A 146 11.42 -18.82 3.15
C GLY A 146 10.97 -17.95 4.32
N ILE A 147 10.53 -16.70 4.05
CA ILE A 147 9.87 -15.88 5.07
C ILE A 147 8.62 -16.62 5.57
N ARG A 148 8.37 -16.57 6.88
CA ARG A 148 7.27 -17.29 7.51
C ARG A 148 6.28 -16.36 8.20
N SER A 149 5.01 -16.72 8.11
CA SER A 149 3.94 -16.14 8.92
C SER A 149 3.98 -16.67 10.36
N VAL A 150 3.23 -16.03 11.24
CA VAL A 150 2.99 -16.52 12.63
C VAL A 150 2.47 -17.94 12.65
N ASP A 151 1.57 -18.30 11.71
CA ASP A 151 0.98 -19.62 11.60
C ASP A 151 1.90 -20.65 10.94
N GLY A 152 3.13 -20.26 10.59
CA GLY A 152 4.15 -21.14 10.04
C GLY A 152 4.12 -21.32 8.52
N TYR A 153 3.18 -20.71 7.81
CA TYR A 153 3.16 -20.72 6.34
C TYR A 153 4.39 -20.01 5.79
N LYS A 154 4.96 -20.59 4.74
CA LYS A 154 6.13 -20.03 4.05
C LYS A 154 5.69 -19.24 2.82
N LEU A 155 6.39 -18.15 2.55
CA LEU A 155 6.29 -17.45 1.27
C LEU A 155 6.67 -18.43 0.15
N LYS A 156 5.72 -18.69 -0.76
CA LYS A 156 5.87 -19.69 -1.83
C LYS A 156 6.46 -19.08 -3.11
N THR A 157 6.11 -17.84 -3.38
CA THR A 157 6.50 -17.16 -4.63
C THR A 157 7.50 -16.07 -4.30
N GLN A 158 8.61 -16.04 -5.02
CA GLN A 158 9.57 -14.95 -4.98
C GLN A 158 8.93 -13.69 -5.55
N PHE A 159 9.23 -12.56 -4.92
CA PHE A 159 8.94 -11.24 -5.47
C PHE A 159 10.25 -10.67 -6.05
N SER A 160 10.17 -10.06 -7.24
CA SER A 160 11.31 -9.43 -7.89
C SER A 160 10.80 -8.29 -8.76
N GLU A 161 10.97 -7.05 -8.32
CA GLU A 161 10.50 -5.86 -9.04
C GLU A 161 11.50 -4.71 -8.93
N THR A 162 11.49 -3.85 -9.94
CA THR A 162 12.24 -2.60 -9.91
C THR A 162 11.39 -1.51 -9.30
N ILE A 163 11.85 -0.99 -8.15
CA ILE A 163 11.13 -0.03 -7.34
C ILE A 163 11.81 1.33 -7.43
N ALA A 164 11.01 2.38 -7.57
CA ALA A 164 11.48 3.76 -7.63
C ALA A 164 11.70 4.34 -6.24
N PHE A 165 12.92 4.73 -5.94
CA PHE A 165 13.30 5.48 -4.74
C PHE A 165 13.49 6.95 -5.12
N GLU A 166 12.66 7.82 -4.57
CA GLU A 166 12.69 9.23 -4.89
C GLU A 166 13.83 9.96 -4.18
N GLN A 167 14.40 10.95 -4.85
CA GLN A 167 15.29 11.90 -4.22
C GLN A 167 14.48 12.87 -3.35
N LEU A 168 14.93 13.11 -2.10
CA LEU A 168 14.31 14.15 -1.30
C LEU A 168 14.53 15.51 -1.97
N LYS A 169 13.44 16.20 -2.26
CA LYS A 169 13.52 17.61 -2.64
C LYS A 169 13.80 18.40 -1.38
N PRO A 170 14.75 19.35 -1.41
CA PRO A 170 14.95 20.27 -0.29
C PRO A 170 13.63 20.98 0.02
N GLU A 171 13.17 20.88 1.26
CA GLU A 171 11.99 21.59 1.74
C GLU A 171 12.41 22.52 2.87
N VAL A 172 12.11 23.80 2.74
CA VAL A 172 12.29 24.79 3.81
C VAL A 172 10.94 25.01 4.46
N ARG A 173 10.81 24.60 5.71
CA ARG A 173 9.64 24.89 6.54
C ARG A 173 9.98 25.94 7.56
N LEU A 174 9.24 27.04 7.55
CA LEU A 174 9.27 28.00 8.65
C LEU A 174 8.50 27.41 9.83
N LEU A 175 9.22 27.07 10.91
CA LEU A 175 8.65 26.42 12.09
C LEU A 175 7.96 27.40 13.05
N SER A 176 8.07 28.72 12.80
CA SER A 176 7.38 29.73 13.59
C SER A 176 6.94 30.89 12.72
N ASN A 177 5.79 31.46 13.03
CA ASN A 177 5.41 32.81 12.60
C ASN A 177 6.19 33.83 13.44
N GLY A 178 7.46 34.02 13.13
CA GLY A 178 8.29 35.02 13.79
C GLY A 178 7.72 36.40 13.51
N VAL A 179 7.41 37.14 14.56
CA VAL A 179 7.15 38.58 14.45
C VAL A 179 8.50 39.26 14.29
N ILE A 180 8.75 39.82 13.12
CA ILE A 180 9.92 40.70 12.93
C ILE A 180 9.58 41.97 13.66
N LEU A 181 10.22 42.21 14.82
CA LEU A 181 10.17 43.53 15.49
C LEU A 181 11.05 44.46 14.68
N PRO A 182 10.51 45.56 14.15
CA PRO A 182 11.36 46.58 13.54
C PRO A 182 12.31 47.15 14.60
N ASN A 183 13.59 47.31 14.24
CA ASN A 183 14.54 47.99 15.08
C ASN A 183 14.00 49.40 15.36
N SER A 184 13.65 49.66 16.61
CA SER A 184 13.42 51.02 17.10
C SER A 184 14.80 51.65 17.37
N ASN A 185 15.16 52.66 16.56
CA ASN A 185 16.25 53.56 16.87
C ASN A 185 15.89 54.40 18.09
#